data_114bb389e109ef73f3a6719ca809a258
#
_entry.id   114bb389e109ef73f3a6719ca809a258
#
_cell.length_a   1.000
_cell.length_b   1.000
_cell.length_c   1.000
_cell.angle_alpha   90.00
_cell.angle_beta   90.00
_cell.angle_gamma   90.00
#
_symmetry.space_group_name_H-M   'P 1'
#
loop_
_entity.id
_entity.type
_entity.pdbx_description
1 polymer ?
#
loop_
_entity_poly.entity_id
_entity_poly.type
_entity_poly.pdbx_seq_one_letter_code
_entity_poly.pdbx_strand_id
1 'polypeptide(L)'
;NSALRLLTAERAPSGRMPLVADRDLTGVYIHEALGHPCEADLVAAGDSCLDGKLGQKIGSDIVTVVDDPTIRGGYGAYPIDDEGVNTRAKRLITNGVLTEYLNHRETAAHFGIEPNGGARAQDGLHHPLVRMSNTMIMGGNHDTIDDLMEDIDYGIYACGSRGGQVDTGKGSFQFAAQEAWLIENGELTTPLKDVSVSGLTLEILQNVNGLTRDAKLAAPGFCGKGQTVPVGDGGPIMRISEA
;
A
#
# COMPACT_ATOMS: atom_id res chain seq x y z
N ASN A 1 21.67 6.67 13.25
CA ASN A 1 21.00 7.58 14.17
C ASN A 1 20.27 8.67 13.38
N SER A 2 19.03 8.36 12.91
CA SER A 2 18.22 9.18 11.99
C SER A 2 18.04 10.63 12.47
N ALA A 3 17.77 10.83 13.76
CA ALA A 3 17.56 12.16 14.31
C ALA A 3 18.78 13.10 14.13
N LEU A 4 20.00 12.58 14.27
CA LEU A 4 21.22 13.36 14.07
C LEU A 4 21.45 13.68 12.57
N ARG A 5 21.15 12.73 11.68
CA ARG A 5 21.24 12.98 10.23
C ARG A 5 20.27 14.08 9.79
N LEU A 6 19.05 14.03 10.29
CA LEU A 6 18.00 15.02 9.93
C LEU A 6 18.34 16.46 10.36
N LEU A 7 19.20 16.66 11.37
CA LEU A 7 19.64 18.02 11.75
C LEU A 7 20.45 18.71 10.65
N THR A 8 21.22 17.94 9.89
CA THR A 8 22.10 18.44 8.83
C THR A 8 21.62 18.10 7.42
N ALA A 9 20.51 17.36 7.30
CA ALA A 9 19.95 16.96 6.02
C ALA A 9 19.45 18.17 5.22
N GLU A 10 19.58 18.08 3.91
CA GLU A 10 19.10 19.09 2.98
C GLU A 10 17.57 18.95 2.74
N ARG A 11 16.95 19.98 2.21
CA ARG A 11 15.55 19.87 1.77
C ARG A 11 15.48 19.07 0.47
N ALA A 12 14.47 18.19 0.39
CA ALA A 12 14.22 17.46 -0.82
C ALA A 12 13.94 18.37 -2.02
N PRO A 13 14.41 18.01 -3.22
CA PRO A 13 13.99 18.66 -4.46
C PRO A 13 12.48 18.45 -4.67
N SER A 14 11.87 19.35 -5.43
CA SER A 14 10.47 19.26 -5.82
C SER A 14 10.36 18.88 -7.30
N GLY A 15 9.40 18.08 -7.65
CA GLY A 15 9.12 17.71 -9.04
C GLY A 15 8.92 16.21 -9.20
N ARG A 16 8.61 15.78 -10.42
CA ARG A 16 8.49 14.36 -10.77
C ARG A 16 9.86 13.76 -11.01
N MET A 17 10.12 12.64 -10.38
CA MET A 17 11.41 11.94 -10.51
C MET A 17 11.28 10.47 -10.07
N PRO A 18 12.24 9.61 -10.39
CA PRO A 18 12.30 8.26 -9.87
C PRO A 18 12.31 8.23 -8.34
N LEU A 19 11.49 7.35 -7.77
CA LEU A 19 11.41 7.11 -6.35
C LEU A 19 11.69 5.64 -6.05
N VAL A 20 12.57 5.38 -5.10
CA VAL A 20 12.72 4.07 -4.48
C VAL A 20 12.19 4.18 -3.05
N ALA A 21 11.15 3.41 -2.75
CA ALA A 21 10.51 3.37 -1.43
C ALA A 21 10.98 2.12 -0.66
N ASP A 22 11.34 2.30 0.61
CA ASP A 22 11.63 1.17 1.47
C ASP A 22 10.35 0.34 1.78
N ARG A 23 10.49 -0.75 2.53
CA ARG A 23 9.36 -1.65 2.83
C ARG A 23 8.27 -0.99 3.65
N ASP A 24 8.63 -0.11 4.58
CA ASP A 24 7.67 0.58 5.44
C ASP A 24 6.83 1.57 4.63
N LEU A 25 7.47 2.38 3.80
CA LEU A 25 6.77 3.34 2.94
C LEU A 25 5.95 2.63 1.85
N THR A 26 6.47 1.54 1.29
CA THR A 26 5.74 0.67 0.34
C THR A 26 4.49 0.09 1.00
N GLY A 27 4.61 -0.42 2.23
CA GLY A 27 3.48 -0.96 2.98
C GLY A 27 2.38 0.07 3.19
N VAL A 28 2.74 1.24 3.69
CA VAL A 28 1.79 2.35 3.89
C VAL A 28 1.14 2.78 2.57
N TYR A 29 1.92 2.90 1.48
CA TYR A 29 1.37 3.22 0.17
C TYR A 29 0.32 2.19 -0.27
N ILE A 30 0.63 0.90 -0.16
CA ILE A 30 -0.29 -0.16 -0.57
C ILE A 30 -1.54 -0.19 0.33
N HIS A 31 -1.38 0.02 1.64
CA HIS A 31 -2.50 0.07 2.56
C HIS A 31 -3.44 1.24 2.25
N GLU A 32 -2.92 2.45 2.22
CA GLU A 32 -3.72 3.68 2.12
C GLU A 32 -4.21 3.93 0.68
N ALA A 33 -3.27 3.94 -0.29
CA ALA A 33 -3.59 4.33 -1.65
C ALA A 33 -4.34 3.25 -2.44
N LEU A 34 -4.22 1.98 -2.06
CA LEU A 34 -4.89 0.87 -2.74
C LEU A 34 -5.87 0.11 -1.85
N GLY A 35 -5.47 -0.26 -0.64
CA GLY A 35 -6.25 -1.09 0.24
C GLY A 35 -7.61 -0.49 0.57
N HIS A 36 -7.66 0.76 0.99
CA HIS A 36 -8.93 1.47 1.23
C HIS A 36 -9.80 1.59 -0.03
N PRO A 37 -9.29 2.01 -1.20
CA PRO A 37 -10.08 1.97 -2.44
C PRO A 37 -10.62 0.58 -2.83
N CYS A 38 -9.98 -0.50 -2.39
CA CYS A 38 -10.47 -1.87 -2.61
C CYS A 38 -11.57 -2.31 -1.62
N GLU A 39 -11.95 -1.50 -0.63
CA GLU A 39 -13.04 -1.82 0.29
C GLU A 39 -14.39 -1.63 -0.40
N ALA A 40 -15.15 -2.71 -0.54
CA ALA A 40 -16.35 -2.77 -1.37
C ALA A 40 -17.50 -1.86 -0.90
N ASP A 41 -17.55 -1.47 0.36
CA ASP A 41 -18.50 -0.49 0.87
C ASP A 41 -18.23 0.92 0.34
N LEU A 42 -16.95 1.32 0.20
CA LEU A 42 -16.56 2.57 -0.47
C LEU A 42 -16.87 2.51 -1.97
N VAL A 43 -16.59 1.35 -2.61
CA VAL A 43 -16.94 1.16 -4.03
C VAL A 43 -18.45 1.27 -4.25
N ALA A 44 -19.27 0.60 -3.43
CA ALA A 44 -20.73 0.65 -3.51
C ALA A 44 -21.31 2.05 -3.24
N ALA A 45 -20.63 2.85 -2.42
CA ALA A 45 -21.00 4.24 -2.15
C ALA A 45 -20.57 5.23 -3.25
N GLY A 46 -19.77 4.80 -4.22
CA GLY A 46 -19.18 5.70 -5.23
C GLY A 46 -18.01 6.53 -4.71
N ASP A 47 -17.44 6.15 -3.56
CA ASP A 47 -16.32 6.83 -2.89
C ASP A 47 -14.97 6.12 -3.13
N SER A 48 -14.85 5.40 -4.24
CA SER A 48 -13.62 4.73 -4.65
C SER A 48 -13.25 5.00 -6.11
N CYS A 49 -12.01 5.38 -6.34
CA CYS A 49 -11.44 5.51 -7.68
C CYS A 49 -11.37 4.17 -8.45
N LEU A 50 -11.65 3.05 -7.77
CA LEU A 50 -11.69 1.71 -8.36
C LEU A 50 -13.10 1.27 -8.77
N ASP A 51 -14.12 2.11 -8.58
CA ASP A 51 -15.49 1.79 -9.02
C ASP A 51 -15.52 1.50 -10.53
N GLY A 52 -16.18 0.39 -10.90
CA GLY A 52 -16.29 -0.08 -12.28
C GLY A 52 -14.99 -0.60 -12.91
N LYS A 53 -13.89 -0.77 -12.13
CA LYS A 53 -12.59 -1.20 -12.67
C LYS A 53 -12.25 -2.68 -12.43
N LEU A 54 -13.15 -3.46 -11.84
CA LEU A 54 -12.92 -4.90 -11.67
C LEU A 54 -12.68 -5.58 -13.02
N GLY A 55 -11.60 -6.36 -13.11
CA GLY A 55 -11.14 -6.99 -14.35
C GLY A 55 -10.31 -6.08 -15.27
N GLN A 56 -10.13 -4.80 -14.92
CA GLN A 56 -9.31 -3.87 -15.71
C GLN A 56 -7.85 -3.86 -15.23
N LYS A 57 -6.94 -3.57 -16.16
CA LYS A 57 -5.54 -3.33 -15.84
C LYS A 57 -5.37 -1.93 -15.25
N ILE A 58 -4.97 -1.87 -13.98
CA ILE A 58 -4.82 -0.63 -13.22
C ILE A 58 -3.39 -0.37 -12.74
N GLY A 59 -2.49 -1.33 -12.93
CA GLY A 59 -1.09 -1.23 -12.57
C GLY A 59 -0.17 -1.89 -13.60
N SER A 60 1.13 -1.81 -13.40
CA SER A 60 2.11 -2.50 -14.22
C SER A 60 2.03 -4.03 -14.03
N ASP A 61 2.57 -4.81 -14.98
CA ASP A 61 2.50 -6.28 -14.98
C ASP A 61 3.18 -6.93 -13.76
N ILE A 62 4.09 -6.23 -13.09
CA ILE A 62 4.79 -6.74 -11.92
C ILE A 62 4.01 -6.53 -10.61
N VAL A 63 2.94 -5.74 -10.62
CA VAL A 63 2.14 -5.43 -9.44
C VAL A 63 1.17 -6.56 -9.14
N THR A 64 1.39 -7.25 -8.03
CA THR A 64 0.44 -8.19 -7.43
C THR A 64 0.26 -7.83 -5.96
N VAL A 65 -0.99 -7.59 -5.53
CA VAL A 65 -1.32 -7.19 -4.16
C VAL A 65 -2.31 -8.17 -3.54
N VAL A 66 -2.01 -8.57 -2.31
CA VAL A 66 -2.80 -9.53 -1.53
C VAL A 66 -3.17 -8.92 -0.19
N ASP A 67 -4.39 -9.12 0.27
CA ASP A 67 -4.80 -8.95 1.66
C ASP A 67 -5.00 -10.34 2.28
N ASP A 68 -4.17 -10.70 3.27
CA ASP A 68 -4.13 -12.05 3.80
C ASP A 68 -4.27 -12.09 5.33
N PRO A 69 -5.48 -12.40 5.84
CA PRO A 69 -5.72 -12.57 7.27
C PRO A 69 -5.15 -13.90 7.82
N THR A 70 -4.64 -14.78 6.97
CA THR A 70 -4.13 -16.10 7.37
C THR A 70 -2.64 -16.10 7.67
N ILE A 71 -1.93 -14.98 7.46
CA ILE A 71 -0.50 -14.85 7.75
C ILE A 71 -0.26 -15.06 9.24
N ARG A 72 0.41 -16.15 9.57
CA ARG A 72 0.69 -16.51 10.97
C ARG A 72 1.58 -15.47 11.64
N GLY A 73 1.08 -14.87 12.71
CA GLY A 73 1.78 -13.81 13.44
C GLY A 73 1.59 -12.42 12.85
N GLY A 74 0.85 -12.27 11.76
CA GLY A 74 0.41 -10.98 11.24
C GLY A 74 -0.53 -10.29 12.24
N TYR A 75 -0.36 -8.98 12.45
CA TYR A 75 -1.15 -8.24 13.43
C TYR A 75 -2.63 -8.12 13.04
N GLY A 76 -2.93 -8.10 11.75
CA GLY A 76 -4.28 -8.14 11.20
C GLY A 76 -4.81 -9.57 10.95
N ALA A 77 -4.22 -10.63 11.54
CA ALA A 77 -4.62 -12.00 11.27
C ALA A 77 -5.86 -12.43 12.09
N TYR A 78 -6.79 -13.11 11.44
CA TYR A 78 -7.98 -13.71 12.06
C TYR A 78 -8.52 -14.84 11.18
N PRO A 79 -9.05 -15.93 11.76
CA PRO A 79 -9.54 -17.10 11.00
C PRO A 79 -10.98 -16.95 10.49
N ILE A 80 -11.79 -16.18 11.20
CA ILE A 80 -13.22 -15.94 10.92
C ILE A 80 -13.46 -14.45 11.15
N ASP A 81 -14.20 -13.80 10.26
CA ASP A 81 -14.57 -12.40 10.41
C ASP A 81 -15.74 -12.18 11.39
N ASP A 82 -16.08 -10.93 11.68
CA ASP A 82 -17.11 -10.59 12.66
C ASP A 82 -18.55 -10.84 12.18
N GLU A 83 -18.72 -11.31 10.94
CA GLU A 83 -19.99 -11.85 10.42
C GLU A 83 -20.02 -13.38 10.33
N GLY A 84 -18.99 -14.06 10.85
CA GLY A 84 -18.88 -15.52 10.88
C GLY A 84 -18.45 -16.14 9.53
N VAL A 85 -17.84 -15.36 8.64
CA VAL A 85 -17.33 -15.84 7.36
C VAL A 85 -15.87 -16.31 7.53
N ASN A 86 -15.57 -17.53 7.07
CA ASN A 86 -14.17 -18.02 7.04
C ASN A 86 -13.33 -17.12 6.14
N THR A 87 -12.17 -16.73 6.64
CA THR A 87 -11.27 -15.86 5.90
C THR A 87 -10.34 -16.65 4.97
N ARG A 88 -9.83 -15.95 3.97
CA ARG A 88 -8.83 -16.46 3.02
C ARG A 88 -7.94 -15.33 2.54
N ALA A 89 -6.83 -15.66 1.93
CA ALA A 89 -6.07 -14.68 1.16
C ALA A 89 -6.92 -14.16 -0.01
N LYS A 90 -6.95 -12.83 -0.18
CA LYS A 90 -7.69 -12.12 -1.21
C LYS A 90 -6.67 -11.47 -2.15
N ARG A 91 -6.71 -11.84 -3.43
CA ARG A 91 -5.84 -11.24 -4.45
C ARG A 91 -6.52 -10.01 -5.00
N LEU A 92 -6.17 -8.83 -4.47
CA LEU A 92 -6.77 -7.57 -4.90
C LEU A 92 -6.30 -7.20 -6.31
N ILE A 93 -5.00 -7.33 -6.56
CA ILE A 93 -4.41 -7.14 -7.89
C ILE A 93 -3.58 -8.37 -8.25
N THR A 94 -3.70 -8.83 -9.48
CA THR A 94 -2.86 -9.89 -10.05
C THR A 94 -2.27 -9.40 -11.37
N ASN A 95 -0.94 -9.29 -11.43
CA ASN A 95 -0.21 -8.84 -12.62
C ASN A 95 -0.81 -7.54 -13.21
N GLY A 96 -1.05 -6.56 -12.34
CA GLY A 96 -1.61 -5.25 -12.68
C GLY A 96 -3.12 -5.22 -12.91
N VAL A 97 -3.83 -6.34 -12.89
CA VAL A 97 -5.28 -6.41 -13.08
C VAL A 97 -5.99 -6.41 -11.73
N LEU A 98 -6.99 -5.55 -11.54
CA LEU A 98 -7.86 -5.57 -10.36
C LEU A 98 -8.75 -6.81 -10.42
N THR A 99 -8.55 -7.75 -9.49
CA THR A 99 -9.22 -9.06 -9.54
C THR A 99 -10.29 -9.25 -8.49
N GLU A 100 -10.23 -8.52 -7.38
CA GLU A 100 -11.13 -8.71 -6.26
C GLU A 100 -11.21 -7.45 -5.39
N TYR A 101 -12.39 -7.20 -4.80
CA TYR A 101 -12.55 -6.24 -3.71
C TYR A 101 -12.58 -6.95 -2.35
N LEU A 102 -12.20 -6.26 -1.29
CA LEU A 102 -12.51 -6.68 0.07
C LEU A 102 -14.02 -6.52 0.30
N ASN A 103 -14.68 -7.53 0.85
CA ASN A 103 -16.14 -7.47 1.03
C ASN A 103 -16.62 -8.13 2.32
N HIS A 104 -17.83 -7.79 2.73
CA HIS A 104 -18.62 -8.41 3.77
C HIS A 104 -19.94 -8.88 3.17
N ARG A 105 -20.85 -9.46 3.96
CA ARG A 105 -22.11 -10.07 3.44
C ARG A 105 -22.98 -9.09 2.66
N GLU A 106 -23.14 -7.86 3.14
CA GLU A 106 -23.96 -6.85 2.47
C GLU A 106 -23.38 -6.46 1.11
N THR A 107 -22.10 -6.10 1.06
CA THR A 107 -21.46 -5.73 -0.20
C THR A 107 -21.31 -6.92 -1.16
N ALA A 108 -21.08 -8.12 -0.65
CA ALA A 108 -21.09 -9.34 -1.45
C ALA A 108 -22.46 -9.55 -2.14
N ALA A 109 -23.56 -9.37 -1.40
CA ALA A 109 -24.90 -9.42 -1.97
C ALA A 109 -25.15 -8.30 -3.01
N HIS A 110 -24.66 -7.07 -2.74
CA HIS A 110 -24.76 -5.94 -3.67
C HIS A 110 -24.08 -6.23 -5.02
N PHE A 111 -22.90 -6.83 -4.99
CA PHE A 111 -22.13 -7.15 -6.22
C PHE A 111 -22.44 -8.55 -6.79
N GLY A 112 -23.32 -9.35 -6.15
CA GLY A 112 -23.65 -10.71 -6.59
C GLY A 112 -22.49 -11.70 -6.52
N ILE A 113 -21.60 -11.54 -5.52
CA ILE A 113 -20.42 -12.39 -5.27
C ILE A 113 -20.47 -13.02 -3.89
N GLU A 114 -19.57 -13.96 -3.61
CA GLU A 114 -19.44 -14.55 -2.28
C GLU A 114 -18.69 -13.64 -1.30
N PRO A 115 -19.09 -13.60 -0.01
CA PRO A 115 -18.35 -12.88 1.01
C PRO A 115 -16.95 -13.50 1.21
N ASN A 116 -15.93 -12.66 1.40
CA ASN A 116 -14.54 -13.11 1.46
C ASN A 116 -13.87 -12.91 2.84
N GLY A 117 -14.67 -12.67 3.87
CA GLY A 117 -14.16 -12.55 5.22
C GLY A 117 -13.47 -11.22 5.50
N GLY A 118 -14.03 -10.11 4.98
CA GLY A 118 -13.53 -8.76 5.20
C GLY A 118 -14.32 -7.96 6.24
N ALA A 119 -15.32 -8.54 6.89
CA ALA A 119 -16.14 -7.90 7.90
C ALA A 119 -15.37 -7.79 9.23
N ARG A 120 -15.06 -6.57 9.69
CA ARG A 120 -14.36 -6.37 10.95
C ARG A 120 -14.97 -5.24 11.77
N ALA A 121 -15.13 -5.47 13.06
CA ALA A 121 -15.61 -4.50 14.04
C ALA A 121 -14.50 -4.19 15.05
N GLN A 122 -14.50 -2.97 15.56
CA GLN A 122 -13.57 -2.57 16.62
C GLN A 122 -13.81 -3.36 17.92
N ASP A 123 -15.08 -3.59 18.23
CA ASP A 123 -15.54 -4.35 19.38
C ASP A 123 -17.01 -4.80 19.17
N GLY A 124 -17.56 -5.52 20.15
CA GLY A 124 -18.91 -6.08 20.11
C GLY A 124 -20.07 -5.04 20.16
N LEU A 125 -19.78 -3.74 20.23
CA LEU A 125 -20.77 -2.66 20.22
C LEU A 125 -20.83 -1.95 18.86
N HIS A 126 -19.93 -2.31 17.94
CA HIS A 126 -19.85 -1.72 16.61
C HIS A 126 -20.34 -2.68 15.53
N HIS A 127 -21.00 -2.16 14.52
CA HIS A 127 -21.32 -2.94 13.31
C HIS A 127 -20.05 -3.23 12.53
N PRO A 128 -19.86 -4.47 12.02
CA PRO A 128 -18.75 -4.78 11.14
C PRO A 128 -18.74 -3.91 9.89
N LEU A 129 -17.57 -3.42 9.51
CA LEU A 129 -17.31 -2.71 8.25
C LEU A 129 -16.41 -3.56 7.37
N VAL A 130 -16.34 -3.25 6.08
CA VAL A 130 -15.30 -3.83 5.23
C VAL A 130 -13.96 -3.25 5.61
N ARG A 131 -12.99 -4.10 5.98
CA ARG A 131 -11.67 -3.68 6.46
C ARG A 131 -10.57 -4.61 5.95
N MET A 132 -9.40 -4.04 5.75
CA MET A 132 -8.16 -4.77 5.48
C MET A 132 -7.73 -5.64 6.66
N SER A 133 -6.84 -6.59 6.39
CA SER A 133 -6.17 -7.45 7.35
C SER A 133 -4.64 -7.24 7.32
N ASN A 134 -3.90 -8.05 6.58
CA ASN A 134 -2.50 -7.85 6.29
C ASN A 134 -2.34 -7.63 4.79
N THR A 135 -2.21 -6.38 4.38
CA THR A 135 -2.19 -6.00 2.96
C THR A 135 -0.77 -5.80 2.47
N MET A 136 -0.35 -6.51 1.44
CA MET A 136 1.03 -6.43 0.94
C MET A 136 1.07 -6.50 -0.59
N ILE A 137 2.03 -5.75 -1.16
CA ILE A 137 2.51 -6.03 -2.52
C ILE A 137 3.51 -7.17 -2.48
N MET A 138 3.40 -8.08 -3.45
CA MET A 138 4.28 -9.25 -3.54
C MET A 138 5.65 -8.88 -4.09
N GLY A 139 6.66 -9.70 -3.78
CA GLY A 139 8.02 -9.50 -4.27
C GLY A 139 8.15 -9.69 -5.79
N GLY A 140 9.11 -8.99 -6.36
CA GLY A 140 9.47 -9.07 -7.78
C GLY A 140 10.72 -9.91 -8.06
N ASN A 141 11.58 -9.42 -8.93
CA ASN A 141 12.73 -10.15 -9.48
C ASN A 141 14.11 -9.55 -9.18
N HIS A 142 14.18 -8.40 -8.50
CA HIS A 142 15.43 -7.79 -8.09
C HIS A 142 15.91 -8.35 -6.75
N ASP A 143 17.19 -8.58 -6.59
CA ASP A 143 17.74 -9.17 -5.36
C ASP A 143 18.01 -8.10 -4.29
N THR A 144 18.46 -6.92 -4.71
CA THR A 144 18.94 -5.86 -3.82
C THR A 144 18.31 -4.50 -4.14
N ILE A 145 18.51 -3.54 -3.25
CA ILE A 145 18.18 -2.14 -3.52
C ILE A 145 19.09 -1.56 -4.61
N ASP A 146 20.34 -1.99 -4.66
CA ASP A 146 21.32 -1.50 -5.64
C ASP A 146 20.86 -1.84 -7.06
N ASP A 147 20.29 -3.04 -7.27
CA ASP A 147 19.69 -3.42 -8.57
C ASP A 147 18.53 -2.51 -8.98
N LEU A 148 17.83 -1.91 -8.00
CA LEU A 148 16.74 -0.97 -8.27
C LEU A 148 17.21 0.45 -8.55
N MET A 149 18.44 0.79 -8.15
CA MET A 149 18.99 2.15 -8.30
C MET A 149 19.98 2.26 -9.46
N GLU A 150 20.54 1.15 -9.97
CA GLU A 150 21.67 1.09 -10.91
C GLU A 150 21.56 2.06 -12.10
N ASP A 151 20.36 2.23 -12.66
CA ASP A 151 20.08 3.07 -13.84
C ASP A 151 19.35 4.38 -13.51
N ILE A 152 19.38 4.80 -12.24
CA ILE A 152 18.82 6.09 -11.82
C ILE A 152 19.91 7.15 -11.80
N ASP A 153 19.91 8.05 -12.78
CA ASP A 153 20.84 9.18 -12.82
C ASP A 153 20.57 10.18 -11.69
N TYR A 154 19.27 10.45 -11.41
CA TYR A 154 18.83 11.36 -10.38
C TYR A 154 17.45 10.96 -9.86
N GLY A 155 17.30 10.76 -8.54
CA GLY A 155 16.08 10.29 -7.91
C GLY A 155 16.13 10.38 -6.39
N ILE A 156 15.14 9.79 -5.73
CA ILE A 156 15.03 9.77 -4.26
C ILE A 156 14.86 8.34 -3.76
N TYR A 157 15.62 7.99 -2.73
CA TYR A 157 15.33 6.85 -1.87
C TYR A 157 14.65 7.35 -0.59
N ALA A 158 13.40 6.95 -0.37
CA ALA A 158 12.59 7.37 0.78
C ALA A 158 12.33 6.21 1.73
N CYS A 159 12.47 6.46 3.03
CA CYS A 159 12.42 5.45 4.08
C CYS A 159 11.47 5.80 5.20
N GLY A 160 10.77 4.78 5.70
CA GLY A 160 9.83 4.88 6.79
C GLY A 160 8.65 5.77 6.47
N SER A 161 7.65 5.77 7.33
CA SER A 161 6.46 6.60 7.17
C SER A 161 6.25 7.48 8.40
N ARG A 162 5.82 8.70 8.17
CA ARG A 162 5.29 9.64 9.18
C ARG A 162 3.78 9.82 9.03
N GLY A 163 3.13 8.88 8.33
CA GLY A 163 1.72 8.93 8.00
C GLY A 163 1.43 9.69 6.72
N GLY A 164 0.17 9.80 6.39
CA GLY A 164 -0.31 10.46 5.19
C GLY A 164 -1.82 10.51 5.16
N GLN A 165 -2.34 10.93 4.01
CA GLN A 165 -3.76 11.02 3.75
C GLN A 165 -4.07 10.50 2.36
N VAL A 166 -5.26 9.91 2.21
CA VAL A 166 -5.81 9.46 0.92
C VAL A 166 -7.25 9.99 0.77
N ASP A 167 -7.56 10.46 -0.43
CA ASP A 167 -8.92 10.67 -0.91
C ASP A 167 -9.26 9.47 -1.80
N THR A 168 -9.97 8.50 -1.26
CA THR A 168 -10.28 7.24 -1.94
C THR A 168 -11.11 7.44 -3.20
N GLY A 169 -12.02 8.40 -3.19
CA GLY A 169 -12.90 8.73 -4.32
C GLY A 169 -12.12 9.30 -5.51
N LYS A 170 -11.18 10.22 -5.25
CA LYS A 170 -10.31 10.77 -6.30
C LYS A 170 -9.10 9.91 -6.60
N GLY A 171 -8.71 9.03 -5.67
CA GLY A 171 -7.48 8.26 -5.73
C GLY A 171 -6.23 9.12 -5.56
N SER A 172 -6.34 10.29 -4.92
CA SER A 172 -5.18 11.12 -4.62
C SER A 172 -4.66 10.84 -3.23
N PHE A 173 -3.34 10.87 -3.07
CA PHE A 173 -2.68 10.63 -1.78
C PHE A 173 -1.52 11.57 -1.54
N GLN A 174 -1.11 11.68 -0.28
CA GLN A 174 0.11 12.33 0.15
C GLN A 174 0.66 11.61 1.38
N PHE A 175 1.91 11.12 1.31
CA PHE A 175 2.61 10.46 2.41
C PHE A 175 3.93 11.17 2.70
N ALA A 176 4.28 11.28 3.99
CA ALA A 176 5.56 11.83 4.42
C ALA A 176 6.51 10.69 4.78
N ALA A 177 7.71 10.69 4.20
CA ALA A 177 8.78 9.80 4.59
C ALA A 177 9.44 10.25 5.91
N GLN A 178 9.97 9.31 6.67
CA GLN A 178 10.69 9.61 7.90
C GLN A 178 12.08 10.20 7.62
N GLU A 179 12.79 9.63 6.67
CA GLU A 179 14.07 10.10 6.16
C GLU A 179 14.22 9.73 4.68
N ALA A 180 15.12 10.37 3.97
CA ALA A 180 15.39 10.03 2.59
C ALA A 180 16.82 10.37 2.18
N TRP A 181 17.23 9.90 1.01
CA TRP A 181 18.49 10.21 0.37
C TRP A 181 18.30 10.55 -1.09
N LEU A 182 19.14 11.43 -1.58
CA LEU A 182 19.28 11.66 -3.01
C LEU A 182 19.96 10.44 -3.63
N ILE A 183 19.47 9.99 -4.77
CA ILE A 183 20.14 9.01 -5.64
C ILE A 183 20.78 9.80 -6.76
N GLU A 184 22.08 9.63 -6.94
CA GLU A 184 22.86 10.23 -8.05
C GLU A 184 23.74 9.15 -8.68
N ASN A 185 23.52 8.88 -9.96
CA ASN A 185 24.25 7.85 -10.73
C ASN A 185 24.23 6.46 -10.05
N GLY A 186 23.06 6.06 -9.53
CA GLY A 186 22.86 4.77 -8.87
C GLY A 186 23.31 4.69 -7.41
N GLU A 187 23.86 5.75 -6.84
CA GLU A 187 24.40 5.76 -5.47
C GLU A 187 23.60 6.69 -4.54
N LEU A 188 23.49 6.31 -3.27
CA LEU A 188 22.92 7.16 -2.23
C LEU A 188 23.94 8.22 -1.81
N THR A 189 23.60 9.49 -1.94
CA THR A 189 24.52 10.62 -1.71
C THR A 189 24.08 11.48 -0.53
N THR A 190 23.25 12.46 -0.76
CA THR A 190 22.89 13.49 0.22
C THR A 190 21.66 13.07 1.05
N PRO A 191 21.74 13.09 2.40
CA PRO A 191 20.57 12.87 3.23
C PRO A 191 19.57 14.02 3.10
N LEU A 192 18.28 13.67 2.96
CA LEU A 192 17.18 14.59 2.73
C LEU A 192 16.19 14.58 3.89
N LYS A 193 15.55 15.71 4.13
CA LYS A 193 14.45 15.89 5.08
C LYS A 193 13.22 16.50 4.42
N ASP A 194 12.11 16.45 5.14
CA ASP A 194 10.82 17.01 4.72
C ASP A 194 10.34 16.44 3.38
N VAL A 195 10.62 15.15 3.15
CA VAL A 195 10.19 14.45 1.93
C VAL A 195 8.72 14.08 2.05
N SER A 196 7.96 14.48 1.05
CA SER A 196 6.56 14.11 0.88
C SER A 196 6.35 13.59 -0.55
N VAL A 197 5.74 12.42 -0.65
CA VAL A 197 5.34 11.81 -1.93
C VAL A 197 3.84 12.00 -2.10
N SER A 198 3.42 12.52 -3.24
CA SER A 198 2.00 12.72 -3.56
C SER A 198 1.72 12.36 -5.01
N GLY A 199 0.51 11.91 -5.29
CA GLY A 199 0.14 11.52 -6.65
C GLY A 199 -1.26 10.94 -6.75
N LEU A 200 -1.52 10.31 -7.89
CA LEU A 200 -2.73 9.53 -8.12
C LEU A 200 -2.39 8.04 -8.03
N THR A 201 -3.18 7.30 -7.27
CA THR A 201 -2.99 5.85 -7.04
C THR A 201 -2.77 5.07 -8.33
N LEU A 202 -3.64 5.27 -9.33
CA LEU A 202 -3.58 4.52 -10.58
C LEU A 202 -2.35 4.90 -11.43
N GLU A 203 -1.93 6.16 -11.40
CA GLU A 203 -0.73 6.62 -12.10
C GLU A 203 0.52 5.98 -11.49
N ILE A 204 0.62 6.01 -10.17
CA ILE A 204 1.76 5.41 -9.46
C ILE A 204 1.82 3.88 -9.65
N LEU A 205 0.68 3.18 -9.56
CA LEU A 205 0.65 1.72 -9.80
C LEU A 205 1.10 1.33 -11.21
N GLN A 206 0.84 2.17 -12.22
CA GLN A 206 1.32 1.97 -13.58
C GLN A 206 2.82 2.25 -13.72
N ASN A 207 3.35 3.17 -12.90
CA ASN A 207 4.76 3.56 -12.89
C ASN A 207 5.65 2.65 -12.03
N VAL A 208 5.08 1.68 -11.30
CA VAL A 208 5.89 0.67 -10.58
C VAL A 208 6.65 -0.17 -11.59
N ASN A 209 7.98 -0.07 -11.60
CA ASN A 209 8.84 -0.72 -12.58
C ASN A 209 9.95 -1.59 -11.98
N GLY A 210 10.05 -1.67 -10.65
CA GLY A 210 11.00 -2.54 -9.96
C GLY A 210 10.52 -2.92 -8.55
N LEU A 211 10.71 -4.19 -8.19
CA LEU A 211 10.39 -4.72 -6.87
C LEU A 211 11.48 -5.72 -6.45
N THR A 212 11.97 -5.63 -5.21
CA THR A 212 12.85 -6.67 -4.70
C THR A 212 12.07 -7.97 -4.41
N ARG A 213 12.76 -9.13 -4.35
CA ARG A 213 12.12 -10.44 -4.09
C ARG A 213 11.56 -10.56 -2.68
N ASP A 214 12.20 -9.94 -1.73
CA ASP A 214 11.98 -10.14 -0.31
C ASP A 214 10.83 -9.25 0.21
N ALA A 215 9.60 -9.68 -0.03
CA ALA A 215 8.41 -9.05 0.54
C ALA A 215 8.18 -9.52 1.97
N LYS A 216 7.99 -8.58 2.90
CA LYS A 216 7.73 -8.84 4.32
C LYS A 216 6.66 -7.89 4.84
N LEU A 217 5.93 -8.33 5.87
CA LEU A 217 5.14 -7.43 6.67
C LEU A 217 6.07 -6.42 7.36
N ALA A 218 5.69 -5.16 7.32
CA ALA A 218 6.30 -4.05 8.05
C ALA A 218 5.82 -4.03 9.52
N ALA A 219 5.97 -2.91 10.19
CA ALA A 219 5.52 -2.78 11.57
C ALA A 219 3.99 -2.91 11.66
N PRO A 220 3.48 -3.56 12.74
CA PRO A 220 2.06 -3.64 12.99
C PRO A 220 1.45 -2.26 13.24
N GLY A 221 0.21 -2.05 12.79
CA GLY A 221 -0.48 -0.79 12.92
C GLY A 221 -1.96 -0.92 13.24
N PHE A 222 -2.59 0.23 13.39
CA PHE A 222 -4.04 0.35 13.51
C PHE A 222 -4.58 1.19 12.36
N CYS A 223 -5.61 0.69 11.72
CA CYS A 223 -6.31 1.38 10.64
C CYS A 223 -7.61 1.98 11.16
N GLY A 224 -7.85 3.26 10.83
CA GLY A 224 -9.06 4.00 11.19
C GLY A 224 -9.99 4.21 9.98
N LYS A 225 -11.24 3.76 10.09
CA LYS A 225 -12.34 4.06 9.14
C LYS A 225 -13.64 4.11 9.93
N GLY A 226 -13.88 5.22 10.65
CA GLY A 226 -14.97 5.33 11.62
C GLY A 226 -14.81 4.44 12.87
N GLN A 227 -14.07 3.36 12.75
CA GLN A 227 -13.68 2.39 13.77
C GLN A 227 -12.21 2.04 13.61
N THR A 228 -11.56 1.59 14.68
CA THR A 228 -10.14 1.22 14.67
C THR A 228 -9.97 -0.30 14.73
N VAL A 229 -9.19 -0.87 13.80
CA VAL A 229 -8.88 -2.31 13.81
C VAL A 229 -7.36 -2.54 13.65
N PRO A 230 -6.80 -3.61 14.25
CA PRO A 230 -5.40 -3.97 14.05
C PRO A 230 -5.17 -4.45 12.62
N VAL A 231 -4.09 -4.01 11.99
CA VAL A 231 -3.71 -4.36 10.62
C VAL A 231 -2.21 -4.60 10.50
N GLY A 232 -1.80 -5.33 9.47
CA GLY A 232 -0.45 -5.35 8.96
C GLY A 232 -0.42 -4.79 7.55
N ASP A 233 0.65 -4.15 7.20
CA ASP A 233 0.96 -3.78 5.83
C ASP A 233 2.38 -4.21 5.47
N GLY A 234 2.77 -4.13 4.21
CA GLY A 234 4.13 -4.49 3.84
C GLY A 234 4.35 -4.67 2.36
N GLY A 235 5.58 -5.06 2.06
CA GLY A 235 6.02 -5.33 0.70
C GLY A 235 7.52 -5.49 0.60
N PRO A 236 8.06 -5.52 -0.61
CA PRO A 236 9.47 -5.40 -0.92
C PRO A 236 9.89 -3.92 -0.93
N ILE A 237 11.16 -3.63 -1.24
CA ILE A 237 11.58 -2.32 -1.70
C ILE A 237 10.98 -2.13 -3.10
N MET A 238 10.37 -0.98 -3.35
CA MET A 238 9.63 -0.68 -4.58
C MET A 238 10.23 0.52 -5.30
N ARG A 239 10.44 0.36 -6.61
CA ARG A 239 10.82 1.46 -7.51
C ARG A 239 9.61 1.91 -8.32
N ILE A 240 9.46 3.21 -8.38
CA ILE A 240 8.48 3.93 -9.20
C ILE A 240 9.28 4.80 -10.16
N SER A 241 9.05 4.65 -11.46
CA SER A 241 9.82 5.36 -12.49
C SER A 241 9.60 6.87 -12.46
N GLU A 242 8.42 7.30 -12.01
CA GLU A 242 8.06 8.71 -11.87
C GLU A 242 6.98 8.85 -10.78
N ALA A 243 7.29 9.60 -9.71
CA ALA A 243 6.41 9.89 -8.59
C ALA A 243 6.35 11.39 -8.28
#